data_38625dfb180347ed7c62a1f41b1157c6
#
_entry.id   38625dfb180347ed7c62a1f41b1157c6
#
_cell.length_a   1.000
_cell.length_b   1.000
_cell.length_c   1.000
_cell.angle_alpha   90.00
_cell.angle_beta   90.00
_cell.angle_gamma   90.00
#
_symmetry.space_group_name_H-M   'P 1'
#
loop_
_entity.id
_entity.type
_entity.pdbx_description
1 polymer ?
#
loop_
_entity_poly.entity_id
_entity_poly.type
_entity_poly.pdbx_seq_one_letter_code
_entity_poly.pdbx_strand_id
1 'polypeptide(L)'
;DDCTPRLLVHDAVFADAAHALCADGGRRTALHLDRLTSTAPSAPPPDMRGDALDRPALLVYTSGTTGAPKAAVHTQGNLLANMAIAAPVQGLTADDTVLTVLPLFHVGGLCIQTLPALSVGATVLLHSRFDPGATLRSIAQERPSLTLQVPATLQALTAHANWASTDLTGLRAVWAGSSVLPPEPLKAFMARGVPVSNVYGSTETGPFSIALPPEHAATHLGSCGWPAPGVQIRLLG
;
A
#
# COMPACT_ATOMS: atom_id res chain seq x y z
N ASP A 1 -3.48 23.85 -3.68
CA ASP A 1 -4.23 24.85 -2.89
C ASP A 1 -5.50 24.29 -2.23
N ASP A 2 -6.05 23.23 -2.75
CA ASP A 2 -7.31 22.62 -2.28
C ASP A 2 -7.25 22.16 -0.81
N CYS A 3 -6.20 21.46 -0.40
CA CYS A 3 -6.04 20.96 0.98
C CYS A 3 -5.36 21.94 1.94
N THR A 4 -4.99 23.14 1.50
CA THR A 4 -4.33 24.19 2.31
C THR A 4 -3.27 23.66 3.30
N PRO A 5 -2.23 22.94 2.84
CA PRO A 5 -1.24 22.36 3.74
C PRO A 5 -0.43 23.46 4.43
N ARG A 6 -0.13 23.26 5.70
CA ARG A 6 0.74 24.16 6.49
C ARG A 6 2.21 23.83 6.31
N LEU A 7 2.51 22.55 6.10
CA LEU A 7 3.86 22.03 5.98
C LEU A 7 3.98 21.19 4.72
N LEU A 8 5.04 21.41 3.95
CA LEU A 8 5.43 20.59 2.82
C LEU A 8 6.77 19.93 3.13
N VAL A 9 6.75 18.62 3.35
CA VAL A 9 7.95 17.84 3.59
C VAL A 9 8.52 17.37 2.26
N HIS A 10 9.82 17.52 2.06
CA HIS A 10 10.50 17.16 0.82
C HIS A 10 11.88 16.56 1.08
N ASP A 11 12.39 15.80 0.14
CA ASP A 11 13.80 15.42 0.04
C ASP A 11 14.60 16.41 -0.83
N ALA A 12 15.88 16.14 -1.03
CA ALA A 12 16.76 17.01 -1.81
C ALA A 12 16.32 17.14 -3.28
N VAL A 13 15.74 16.07 -3.85
CA VAL A 13 15.32 16.02 -5.28
C VAL A 13 14.18 17.00 -5.55
N PHE A 14 13.31 17.21 -4.58
CA PHE A 14 12.14 18.09 -4.71
C PHE A 14 12.29 19.46 -4.02
N ALA A 15 13.53 19.84 -3.61
CA ALA A 15 13.77 21.08 -2.86
C ALA A 15 13.29 22.34 -3.61
N ASP A 16 13.67 22.51 -4.87
CA ASP A 16 13.28 23.67 -5.67
C ASP A 16 11.77 23.75 -5.90
N ALA A 17 11.12 22.61 -6.18
CA ALA A 17 9.68 22.54 -6.33
C ALA A 17 8.95 22.87 -5.01
N ALA A 18 9.44 22.38 -3.88
CA ALA A 18 8.90 22.67 -2.57
C ALA A 18 9.00 24.16 -2.21
N HIS A 19 10.16 24.78 -2.45
CA HIS A 19 10.37 26.20 -2.22
C HIS A 19 9.48 27.05 -3.12
N ALA A 20 9.36 26.71 -4.42
CA ALA A 20 8.48 27.40 -5.34
C ALA A 20 7.00 27.33 -4.91
N LEU A 21 6.55 26.18 -4.40
CA LEU A 21 5.19 26.01 -3.89
C LEU A 21 4.94 26.74 -2.57
N CYS A 22 5.98 27.04 -1.80
CA CYS A 22 5.89 27.79 -0.54
C CYS A 22 6.14 29.30 -0.69
N ALA A 23 6.42 29.79 -1.89
CA ALA A 23 6.64 31.23 -2.17
C ALA A 23 5.34 32.07 -2.17
N ASP A 24 4.30 31.62 -1.51
CA ASP A 24 2.95 32.19 -1.49
C ASP A 24 2.69 33.17 -0.32
N GLY A 25 3.72 33.86 0.15
CA GLY A 25 3.58 34.85 1.21
C GLY A 25 3.57 34.26 2.64
N GLY A 26 4.18 33.11 2.83
CA GLY A 26 4.44 32.53 4.17
C GLY A 26 3.31 31.69 4.76
N ARG A 27 2.32 31.30 3.95
CA ARG A 27 1.23 30.39 4.39
C ARG A 27 1.68 28.97 4.58
N ARG A 28 2.73 28.55 3.87
CA ARG A 28 3.30 27.18 3.89
C ARG A 28 4.77 27.23 4.25
N THR A 29 5.23 26.20 4.92
CA THR A 29 6.63 26.02 5.27
C THR A 29 7.15 24.77 4.54
N ALA A 30 8.27 24.90 3.80
CA ALA A 30 9.01 23.77 3.28
C ALA A 30 9.95 23.22 4.34
N LEU A 31 9.97 21.92 4.54
CA LEU A 31 10.82 21.24 5.51
C LEU A 31 11.54 20.06 4.86
N HIS A 32 12.87 20.09 4.89
CA HIS A 32 13.64 18.93 4.41
C HIS A 32 13.47 17.74 5.35
N LEU A 33 13.31 16.54 4.78
CA LEU A 33 13.05 15.29 5.51
C LEU A 33 14.06 15.00 6.61
N ASP A 34 15.35 15.26 6.38
CA ASP A 34 16.42 15.05 7.37
C ASP A 34 16.21 15.84 8.66
N ARG A 35 15.55 16.99 8.58
CA ARG A 35 15.24 17.79 9.78
C ARG A 35 14.11 17.18 10.62
N LEU A 36 13.20 16.41 10.01
CA LEU A 36 12.19 15.64 10.75
C LEU A 36 12.82 14.50 11.53
N THR A 37 13.80 13.83 10.95
CA THR A 37 14.45 12.65 11.54
C THR A 37 15.48 13.01 12.60
N SER A 38 15.99 14.25 12.58
CA SER A 38 17.02 14.73 13.52
C SER A 38 16.45 15.32 14.82
N THR A 39 15.16 15.60 14.88
CA THR A 39 14.52 16.15 16.07
C THR A 39 13.91 15.03 16.89
N ALA A 40 14.48 14.74 18.07
CA ALA A 40 13.81 13.90 19.06
C ALA A 40 12.43 14.52 19.41
N PRO A 41 11.38 13.73 19.59
CA PRO A 41 10.09 14.25 19.99
C PRO A 41 10.23 15.02 21.32
N SER A 42 9.93 16.30 21.30
CA SER A 42 10.04 17.18 22.47
C SER A 42 8.85 17.06 23.43
N ALA A 43 7.81 16.35 23.03
CA ALA A 43 6.62 16.12 23.85
C ALA A 43 6.05 14.71 23.58
N PRO A 44 5.40 14.10 24.55
CA PRO A 44 4.65 12.88 24.32
C PRO A 44 3.57 13.12 23.24
N PRO A 45 3.20 12.08 22.46
CA PRO A 45 2.12 12.22 21.50
C PRO A 45 0.84 12.67 22.24
N PRO A 46 0.04 13.54 21.59
CA PRO A 46 -1.21 13.98 22.20
C PRO A 46 -2.12 12.78 22.54
N ASP A 47 -2.86 12.86 23.64
CA ASP A 47 -3.86 11.85 23.96
C ASP A 47 -4.95 11.87 22.89
N MET A 48 -4.96 10.84 22.05
CA MET A 48 -5.88 10.70 20.92
C MET A 48 -7.13 9.90 21.26
N ARG A 49 -7.41 9.67 22.56
CA ARG A 49 -8.63 8.98 23.01
C ARG A 49 -9.86 9.86 22.81
N GLY A 50 -10.96 9.25 22.40
CA GLY A 50 -12.26 9.92 22.22
C GLY A 50 -12.52 10.36 20.77
N ASP A 51 -12.81 11.63 20.54
CA ASP A 51 -13.32 12.21 19.28
C ASP A 51 -12.36 12.14 18.08
N ALA A 52 -11.23 11.44 18.20
CA ALA A 52 -10.21 11.36 17.16
C ALA A 52 -10.63 10.51 15.94
N LEU A 53 -11.57 9.59 16.10
CA LEU A 53 -11.94 8.65 15.03
C LEU A 53 -12.50 9.34 13.78
N ASP A 54 -13.24 10.43 13.96
CA ASP A 54 -13.84 11.19 12.87
C ASP A 54 -12.91 12.27 12.27
N ARG A 55 -11.72 12.44 12.85
CA ARG A 55 -10.76 13.43 12.33
C ARG A 55 -10.12 12.95 11.04
N PRO A 56 -10.03 13.83 10.02
CA PRO A 56 -9.25 13.55 8.82
C PRO A 56 -7.80 13.20 9.16
N ALA A 57 -7.30 12.10 8.60
CA ALA A 57 -5.95 11.61 8.82
C ALA A 57 -5.14 11.50 7.52
N LEU A 58 -5.82 11.23 6.39
CA LEU A 58 -5.17 11.03 5.10
C LEU A 58 -6.06 11.60 3.99
N LEU A 59 -5.46 12.39 3.10
CA LEU A 59 -6.07 12.85 1.86
C LEU A 59 -5.32 12.20 0.69
N VAL A 60 -6.03 11.47 -0.15
CA VAL A 60 -5.47 10.86 -1.36
C VAL A 60 -6.17 11.42 -2.58
N TYR A 61 -5.43 12.12 -3.42
CA TYR A 61 -5.97 12.72 -4.63
C TYR A 61 -6.12 11.68 -5.74
N THR A 62 -7.29 11.71 -6.40
CA THR A 62 -7.59 10.94 -7.60
C THR A 62 -7.79 11.88 -8.78
N SER A 63 -7.56 11.39 -10.00
CA SER A 63 -7.68 12.21 -11.23
C SER A 63 -9.09 12.75 -11.48
N GLY A 64 -10.10 12.20 -10.81
CA GLY A 64 -11.49 12.59 -10.97
C GLY A 64 -12.05 12.39 -12.39
N THR A 65 -13.30 12.02 -12.53
CA THR A 65 -13.98 11.87 -13.84
C THR A 65 -14.21 13.19 -14.57
N THR A 66 -14.11 14.32 -13.86
CA THR A 66 -14.35 15.68 -14.37
C THR A 66 -13.07 16.44 -14.74
N GLY A 67 -11.90 15.76 -14.69
CA GLY A 67 -10.60 16.38 -15.02
C GLY A 67 -9.97 17.20 -13.88
N ALA A 68 -10.70 17.62 -12.87
CA ALA A 68 -10.14 18.25 -11.68
C ALA A 68 -9.81 17.17 -10.62
N PRO A 69 -8.59 17.16 -10.06
CA PRO A 69 -8.25 16.23 -8.98
C PRO A 69 -9.17 16.42 -7.78
N LYS A 70 -9.62 15.31 -7.19
CA LYS A 70 -10.44 15.27 -5.97
C LYS A 70 -9.76 14.43 -4.91
N ALA A 71 -9.78 14.91 -3.67
CA ALA A 71 -9.22 14.15 -2.55
C ALA A 71 -10.29 13.27 -1.92
N ALA A 72 -10.01 11.96 -1.82
CA ALA A 72 -10.69 11.09 -0.88
C ALA A 72 -10.14 11.38 0.52
N VAL A 73 -11.02 11.67 1.47
CA VAL A 73 -10.66 11.97 2.85
C VAL A 73 -10.87 10.72 3.69
N HIS A 74 -9.80 10.19 4.25
CA HIS A 74 -9.86 9.10 5.21
C HIS A 74 -9.71 9.64 6.63
N THR A 75 -10.62 9.26 7.49
CA THR A 75 -10.53 9.57 8.92
C THR A 75 -9.62 8.56 9.63
N GLN A 76 -9.25 8.85 10.88
CA GLN A 76 -8.58 7.88 11.75
C GLN A 76 -9.37 6.56 11.81
N GLY A 77 -10.70 6.65 12.00
CA GLY A 77 -11.59 5.50 12.05
C GLY A 77 -11.59 4.68 10.77
N ASN A 78 -11.58 5.33 9.58
CA ASN A 78 -11.50 4.62 8.31
C ASN A 78 -10.19 3.82 8.19
N LEU A 79 -9.05 4.42 8.54
CA LEU A 79 -7.76 3.74 8.48
C LEU A 79 -7.69 2.57 9.45
N LEU A 80 -8.16 2.75 10.68
CA LEU A 80 -8.21 1.69 11.69
C LEU A 80 -9.13 0.54 11.26
N ALA A 81 -10.31 0.84 10.71
CA ALA A 81 -11.23 -0.18 10.20
C ALA A 81 -10.60 -0.96 9.04
N ASN A 82 -9.95 -0.27 8.10
CA ASN A 82 -9.26 -0.92 6.99
C ASN A 82 -8.12 -1.84 7.49
N MET A 83 -7.33 -1.41 8.48
CA MET A 83 -6.28 -2.25 9.07
C MET A 83 -6.86 -3.46 9.78
N ALA A 84 -7.94 -3.28 10.56
CA ALA A 84 -8.62 -4.36 11.27
C ALA A 84 -9.25 -5.41 10.33
N ILE A 85 -9.58 -5.04 9.09
CA ILE A 85 -10.06 -5.94 8.04
C ILE A 85 -8.87 -6.59 7.31
N ALA A 86 -7.92 -5.79 6.86
CA ALA A 86 -6.86 -6.24 5.97
C ALA A 86 -5.85 -7.17 6.66
N ALA A 87 -5.48 -6.91 7.91
CA ALA A 87 -4.48 -7.70 8.62
C ALA A 87 -4.93 -9.16 8.83
N PRO A 88 -6.13 -9.46 9.37
CA PRO A 88 -6.59 -10.85 9.52
C PRO A 88 -6.80 -11.57 8.20
N VAL A 89 -7.36 -10.91 7.17
CA VAL A 89 -7.60 -11.54 5.87
C VAL A 89 -6.30 -11.93 5.17
N GLN A 90 -5.23 -11.15 5.37
CA GLN A 90 -3.89 -11.48 4.89
C GLN A 90 -3.13 -12.42 5.84
N GLY A 91 -3.70 -12.75 6.99
CA GLY A 91 -3.06 -13.53 8.03
C GLY A 91 -1.78 -12.87 8.55
N LEU A 92 -1.76 -11.54 8.66
CA LEU A 92 -0.58 -10.80 9.15
C LEU A 92 -0.40 -10.97 10.66
N THR A 93 0.84 -11.18 11.06
CA THR A 93 1.29 -11.30 12.45
C THR A 93 2.56 -10.47 12.66
N ALA A 94 2.99 -10.33 13.91
CA ALA A 94 4.23 -9.63 14.25
C ALA A 94 5.50 -10.30 13.69
N ASP A 95 5.43 -11.59 13.36
CA ASP A 95 6.55 -12.36 12.80
C ASP A 95 6.71 -12.17 11.29
N ASP A 96 5.75 -11.52 10.64
CA ASP A 96 5.79 -11.30 9.20
C ASP A 96 6.75 -10.18 8.80
N THR A 97 7.31 -10.32 7.61
CA THR A 97 8.02 -9.26 6.90
C THR A 97 7.31 -8.98 5.59
N VAL A 98 6.87 -7.74 5.40
CA VAL A 98 6.15 -7.30 4.21
C VAL A 98 7.07 -6.47 3.31
N LEU A 99 7.27 -6.90 2.06
CA LEU A 99 8.02 -6.14 1.08
C LEU A 99 7.11 -5.15 0.35
N THR A 100 7.29 -3.87 0.63
CA THR A 100 6.54 -2.76 0.03
C THR A 100 7.36 -2.11 -1.09
N VAL A 101 6.90 -2.28 -2.32
CA VAL A 101 7.51 -1.72 -3.53
C VAL A 101 6.59 -0.74 -4.26
N LEU A 102 5.33 -0.65 -3.86
CA LEU A 102 4.36 0.28 -4.42
C LEU A 102 4.41 1.64 -3.71
N PRO A 103 4.08 2.73 -4.42
CA PRO A 103 4.15 4.08 -3.85
C PRO A 103 3.24 4.26 -2.63
N LEU A 104 3.76 4.85 -1.55
CA LEU A 104 2.99 5.15 -0.34
C LEU A 104 2.05 6.36 -0.48
N PHE A 105 2.19 7.18 -1.53
CA PHE A 105 1.22 8.23 -1.84
C PHE A 105 -0.08 7.70 -2.46
N HIS A 106 -0.13 6.40 -2.78
CA HIS A 106 -1.31 5.68 -3.24
C HIS A 106 -1.80 4.72 -2.16
N VAL A 107 -3.13 4.62 -1.99
CA VAL A 107 -3.75 3.73 -0.98
C VAL A 107 -3.33 2.26 -1.16
N GLY A 108 -3.01 1.83 -2.38
CA GLY A 108 -2.48 0.49 -2.64
C GLY A 108 -1.21 0.21 -1.84
N GLY A 109 -0.20 1.06 -1.97
CA GLY A 109 1.06 0.91 -1.23
C GLY A 109 0.91 1.14 0.28
N LEU A 110 0.14 2.14 0.68
CA LEU A 110 0.02 2.53 2.09
C LEU A 110 -0.98 1.66 2.85
N CYS A 111 -2.21 1.52 2.34
CA CYS A 111 -3.33 1.05 3.14
C CYS A 111 -3.64 -0.45 2.98
N ILE A 112 -3.17 -1.12 1.90
CA ILE A 112 -3.45 -2.55 1.69
C ILE A 112 -2.54 -3.43 2.54
N GLN A 113 -1.24 -3.13 2.62
CA GLN A 113 -0.28 -3.95 3.39
C GLN A 113 0.54 -3.16 4.41
N THR A 114 1.05 -1.97 4.07
CA THR A 114 2.01 -1.26 4.92
C THR A 114 1.42 -0.89 6.28
N LEU A 115 0.30 -0.17 6.32
CA LEU A 115 -0.36 0.17 7.59
C LEU A 115 -0.90 -1.08 8.33
N PRO A 116 -1.57 -2.05 7.66
CA PRO A 116 -1.95 -3.30 8.32
C PRO A 116 -0.77 -4.07 8.93
N ALA A 117 0.38 -4.16 8.23
CA ALA A 117 1.57 -4.80 8.77
C ALA A 117 2.09 -4.09 10.04
N LEU A 118 2.22 -2.76 9.99
CA LEU A 118 2.65 -1.98 11.14
C LEU A 118 1.66 -2.08 12.31
N SER A 119 0.36 -2.21 12.04
CA SER A 119 -0.67 -2.31 13.10
C SER A 119 -0.59 -3.59 13.92
N VAL A 120 0.00 -4.65 13.37
CA VAL A 120 0.22 -5.93 14.07
C VAL A 120 1.67 -6.12 14.56
N GLY A 121 2.53 -5.11 14.36
CA GLY A 121 3.94 -5.17 14.76
C GLY A 121 4.85 -5.90 13.75
N ALA A 122 4.39 -6.17 12.55
CA ALA A 122 5.19 -6.78 11.49
C ALA A 122 6.29 -5.83 10.98
N THR A 123 7.32 -6.40 10.37
CA THR A 123 8.39 -5.65 9.71
C THR A 123 7.98 -5.23 8.31
N VAL A 124 8.28 -3.98 7.94
CA VAL A 124 8.08 -3.47 6.57
C VAL A 124 9.44 -3.19 5.93
N LEU A 125 9.75 -3.88 4.84
CA LEU A 125 10.87 -3.59 3.95
C LEU A 125 10.38 -2.64 2.86
N LEU A 126 10.79 -1.38 2.94
CA LEU A 126 10.33 -0.34 2.03
C LEU A 126 11.37 -0.05 0.95
N HIS A 127 11.00 -0.25 -0.31
CA HIS A 127 11.79 0.22 -1.45
C HIS A 127 11.37 1.65 -1.82
N SER A 128 12.33 2.49 -2.17
CA SER A 128 12.08 3.87 -2.63
C SER A 128 11.30 3.90 -3.96
N ARG A 129 11.44 2.86 -4.76
CA ARG A 129 10.72 2.64 -6.02
C ARG A 129 10.74 1.17 -6.39
N PHE A 130 9.80 0.76 -7.24
CA PHE A 130 9.83 -0.57 -7.84
C PHE A 130 10.99 -0.68 -8.84
N ASP A 131 11.76 -1.75 -8.68
CA ASP A 131 12.74 -2.25 -9.66
C ASP A 131 12.66 -3.78 -9.61
N PRO A 132 12.43 -4.46 -10.75
CA PRO A 132 12.19 -5.91 -10.72
C PRO A 132 13.40 -6.70 -10.23
N GLY A 133 14.61 -6.30 -10.60
CA GLY A 133 15.83 -6.97 -10.16
C GLY A 133 16.09 -6.78 -8.67
N ALA A 134 15.91 -5.55 -8.14
CA ALA A 134 16.03 -5.28 -6.71
C ALA A 134 14.94 -6.02 -5.91
N THR A 135 13.71 -6.04 -6.42
CA THR A 135 12.58 -6.75 -5.78
C THR A 135 12.86 -8.25 -5.67
N LEU A 136 13.32 -8.89 -6.76
CA LEU A 136 13.69 -10.31 -6.75
C LEU A 136 14.86 -10.60 -5.80
N ARG A 137 15.87 -9.72 -5.75
CA ARG A 137 16.97 -9.86 -4.76
C ARG A 137 16.46 -9.79 -3.33
N SER A 138 15.61 -8.81 -3.00
CA SER A 138 15.03 -8.72 -1.66
C SER A 138 14.18 -9.93 -1.31
N ILE A 139 13.40 -10.47 -2.25
CA ILE A 139 12.64 -11.70 -2.03
C ILE A 139 13.57 -12.86 -1.66
N ALA A 140 14.68 -13.03 -2.37
CA ALA A 140 15.61 -14.13 -2.12
C ALA A 140 16.45 -13.95 -0.84
N GLN A 141 16.87 -12.74 -0.53
CA GLN A 141 17.83 -12.45 0.54
C GLN A 141 17.16 -12.10 1.86
N GLU A 142 16.15 -11.21 1.83
CA GLU A 142 15.43 -10.75 3.02
C GLU A 142 14.25 -11.66 3.38
N ARG A 143 13.85 -12.54 2.45
CA ARG A 143 12.80 -13.57 2.62
C ARG A 143 11.49 -13.02 3.20
N PRO A 144 10.91 -11.93 2.61
CA PRO A 144 9.62 -11.42 3.05
C PRO A 144 8.55 -12.51 2.94
N SER A 145 7.58 -12.49 3.85
CA SER A 145 6.45 -13.41 3.82
C SER A 145 5.34 -12.96 2.86
N LEU A 146 5.21 -11.67 2.64
CA LEU A 146 4.18 -11.08 1.79
C LEU A 146 4.73 -9.90 0.98
N THR A 147 4.14 -9.68 -0.19
CA THR A 147 4.30 -8.45 -0.98
C THR A 147 3.02 -8.14 -1.74
N LEU A 148 2.77 -6.85 -1.99
CA LEU A 148 1.68 -6.38 -2.85
C LEU A 148 2.24 -5.91 -4.19
N GLN A 149 1.61 -6.38 -5.26
CA GLN A 149 1.99 -6.08 -6.63
C GLN A 149 0.79 -5.54 -7.42
N VAL A 150 1.06 -4.96 -8.58
CA VAL A 150 0.04 -4.64 -9.59
C VAL A 150 0.35 -5.42 -10.87
N PRO A 151 -0.58 -5.54 -11.84
CA PRO A 151 -0.35 -6.33 -13.05
C PRO A 151 0.98 -6.05 -13.75
N ALA A 152 1.34 -4.78 -13.88
CA ALA A 152 2.59 -4.38 -14.54
C ALA A 152 3.84 -4.85 -13.77
N THR A 153 3.83 -4.80 -12.44
CA THR A 153 4.96 -5.25 -11.63
C THR A 153 5.06 -6.78 -11.61
N LEU A 154 3.92 -7.51 -11.58
CA LEU A 154 3.90 -8.96 -11.72
C LEU A 154 4.52 -9.41 -13.06
N GLN A 155 4.14 -8.75 -14.16
CA GLN A 155 4.71 -9.03 -15.48
C GLN A 155 6.22 -8.76 -15.52
N ALA A 156 6.65 -7.62 -14.95
CA ALA A 156 8.07 -7.25 -14.93
C ALA A 156 8.91 -8.23 -14.10
N LEU A 157 8.37 -8.74 -12.98
CA LEU A 157 9.05 -9.76 -12.16
C LEU A 157 9.19 -11.08 -12.93
N THR A 158 8.10 -11.57 -13.52
CA THR A 158 8.10 -12.87 -14.22
C THR A 158 8.88 -12.85 -15.54
N ALA A 159 9.03 -11.69 -16.18
CA ALA A 159 9.84 -11.50 -17.38
C ALA A 159 11.32 -11.22 -17.10
N HIS A 160 11.71 -10.98 -15.84
CA HIS A 160 13.08 -10.63 -15.50
C HIS A 160 14.03 -11.84 -15.62
N ALA A 161 15.25 -11.63 -16.10
CA ALA A 161 16.25 -12.69 -16.33
C ALA A 161 16.52 -13.56 -15.07
N ASN A 162 16.45 -12.96 -13.89
CA ASN A 162 16.68 -13.67 -12.62
C ASN A 162 15.44 -14.40 -12.08
N TRP A 163 14.28 -14.28 -12.75
CA TRP A 163 13.04 -14.88 -12.27
C TRP A 163 13.19 -16.38 -11.95
N ALA A 164 13.73 -17.14 -12.90
CA ALA A 164 13.85 -18.59 -12.77
C ALA A 164 14.77 -19.03 -11.62
N SER A 165 15.80 -18.25 -11.32
CA SER A 165 16.81 -18.57 -10.31
C SER A 165 16.53 -17.95 -8.93
N THR A 166 15.55 -17.05 -8.80
CA THR A 166 15.22 -16.40 -7.52
C THR A 166 14.58 -17.40 -6.56
N ASP A 167 15.06 -17.49 -5.33
CA ASP A 167 14.38 -18.26 -4.27
C ASP A 167 13.12 -17.50 -3.82
N LEU A 168 11.94 -18.12 -4.01
CA LEU A 168 10.65 -17.58 -3.60
C LEU A 168 10.10 -18.22 -2.31
N THR A 169 10.81 -19.15 -1.70
CA THR A 169 10.31 -19.98 -0.59
C THR A 169 10.00 -19.18 0.68
N GLY A 170 10.48 -17.93 0.79
CA GLY A 170 10.08 -17.01 1.85
C GLY A 170 8.65 -16.49 1.70
N LEU A 171 8.14 -16.37 0.46
CA LEU A 171 6.83 -15.82 0.19
C LEU A 171 5.71 -16.83 0.52
N ARG A 172 4.86 -16.46 1.46
CA ARG A 172 3.62 -17.18 1.78
C ARG A 172 2.52 -16.87 0.76
N ALA A 173 2.47 -15.63 0.29
CA ALA A 173 1.58 -15.18 -0.77
C ALA A 173 2.08 -13.88 -1.42
N VAL A 174 1.69 -13.68 -2.67
CA VAL A 174 1.71 -12.37 -3.34
C VAL A 174 0.29 -11.87 -3.41
N TRP A 175 0.04 -10.68 -2.92
CA TRP A 175 -1.22 -9.97 -3.11
C TRP A 175 -1.14 -9.11 -4.36
N ALA A 176 -2.24 -8.99 -5.08
CA ALA A 176 -2.28 -8.17 -6.28
C ALA A 176 -3.66 -7.51 -6.45
N GLY A 177 -3.70 -6.38 -7.13
CA GLY A 177 -4.95 -5.66 -7.35
C GLY A 177 -4.77 -4.46 -8.27
N SER A 178 -5.65 -3.48 -8.13
CA SER A 178 -5.69 -2.24 -8.91
C SER A 178 -6.36 -2.37 -10.29
N SER A 179 -6.24 -3.49 -10.97
CA SER A 179 -6.92 -3.77 -12.24
C SER A 179 -7.01 -5.28 -12.49
N VAL A 180 -7.61 -5.68 -13.62
CA VAL A 180 -7.71 -7.08 -14.01
C VAL A 180 -6.33 -7.73 -14.05
N LEU A 181 -6.18 -8.86 -13.38
CA LEU A 181 -4.93 -9.59 -13.29
C LEU A 181 -4.76 -10.50 -14.52
N PRO A 182 -3.64 -10.37 -15.27
CA PRO A 182 -3.35 -11.24 -16.39
C PRO A 182 -3.01 -12.66 -15.90
N PRO A 183 -3.51 -13.71 -16.56
CA PRO A 183 -3.37 -15.09 -16.06
C PRO A 183 -1.92 -15.62 -16.07
N GLU A 184 -1.07 -15.15 -16.99
CA GLU A 184 0.28 -15.69 -17.16
C GLU A 184 1.18 -15.47 -15.96
N PRO A 185 1.34 -14.23 -15.41
CA PRO A 185 2.12 -14.02 -14.19
C PRO A 185 1.55 -14.79 -12.98
N LEU A 186 0.23 -14.88 -12.88
CA LEU A 186 -0.40 -15.65 -11.80
C LEU A 186 0.03 -17.12 -11.85
N LYS A 187 -0.08 -17.74 -13.04
CA LYS A 187 0.35 -19.12 -13.27
C LYS A 187 1.85 -19.31 -13.00
N ALA A 188 2.68 -18.32 -13.37
CA ALA A 188 4.13 -18.39 -13.16
C ALA A 188 4.50 -18.42 -11.66
N PHE A 189 3.85 -17.61 -10.82
CA PHE A 189 4.02 -17.66 -9.37
C PHE A 189 3.50 -18.98 -8.78
N MET A 190 2.30 -19.39 -9.18
CA MET A 190 1.67 -20.62 -8.69
C MET A 190 2.45 -21.87 -9.06
N ALA A 191 3.04 -21.94 -10.26
CA ALA A 191 3.92 -23.04 -10.68
C ALA A 191 5.18 -23.16 -9.79
N ARG A 192 5.52 -22.10 -9.06
CA ARG A 192 6.62 -22.03 -8.10
C ARG A 192 6.15 -22.11 -6.64
N GLY A 193 4.89 -22.52 -6.41
CA GLY A 193 4.33 -22.75 -5.08
C GLY A 193 3.89 -21.47 -4.35
N VAL A 194 3.87 -20.32 -5.02
CA VAL A 194 3.45 -19.05 -4.42
C VAL A 194 2.06 -18.65 -4.92
N PRO A 195 1.02 -18.66 -4.08
CA PRO A 195 -0.31 -18.21 -4.47
C PRO A 195 -0.32 -16.70 -4.73
N VAL A 196 -1.06 -16.28 -5.77
CA VAL A 196 -1.34 -14.88 -6.05
C VAL A 196 -2.77 -14.58 -5.68
N SER A 197 -2.94 -13.88 -4.58
CA SER A 197 -4.23 -13.42 -4.05
C SER A 197 -4.65 -12.12 -4.69
N ASN A 198 -5.95 -11.96 -4.93
CA ASN A 198 -6.47 -10.72 -5.49
C ASN A 198 -7.14 -9.88 -4.41
N VAL A 199 -6.97 -8.57 -4.48
CA VAL A 199 -7.67 -7.61 -3.64
C VAL A 199 -8.30 -6.52 -4.52
N TYR A 200 -9.58 -6.25 -4.29
CA TYR A 200 -10.32 -5.19 -4.94
C TYR A 200 -10.74 -4.13 -3.92
N GLY A 201 -10.62 -2.89 -4.33
CA GLY A 201 -11.07 -1.71 -3.61
C GLY A 201 -10.76 -0.45 -4.39
N SER A 202 -11.30 0.67 -3.94
CA SER A 202 -11.01 1.99 -4.50
C SER A 202 -10.43 2.91 -3.43
N THR A 203 -9.89 4.04 -3.86
CA THR A 203 -9.40 5.06 -2.93
C THR A 203 -10.50 5.51 -1.98
N GLU A 204 -11.74 5.63 -2.47
CA GLU A 204 -12.88 6.17 -1.75
C GLU A 204 -13.50 5.18 -0.75
N THR A 205 -13.35 3.87 -0.98
CA THR A 205 -14.02 2.84 -0.14
C THR A 205 -13.16 2.30 0.98
N GLY A 206 -11.90 2.74 1.09
CA GLY A 206 -10.88 1.97 1.79
C GLY A 206 -10.45 0.79 0.90
N PRO A 207 -9.17 0.62 0.61
CA PRO A 207 -8.75 -0.19 -0.54
C PRO A 207 -8.90 -1.71 -0.35
N PHE A 208 -9.35 -2.18 0.82
CA PHE A 208 -9.48 -3.60 1.13
C PHE A 208 -10.97 -4.00 1.26
N SER A 209 -11.70 -4.00 0.14
CA SER A 209 -13.16 -4.25 0.13
C SER A 209 -13.53 -5.68 -0.20
N ILE A 210 -12.87 -6.28 -1.20
CA ILE A 210 -13.07 -7.67 -1.62
C ILE A 210 -11.69 -8.33 -1.68
N ALA A 211 -11.60 -9.58 -1.26
CA ALA A 211 -10.33 -10.29 -1.28
C ALA A 211 -10.52 -11.76 -1.65
N LEU A 212 -9.56 -12.30 -2.40
CA LEU A 212 -9.41 -13.72 -2.67
C LEU A 212 -8.30 -14.26 -1.76
N PRO A 213 -8.63 -15.01 -0.70
CA PRO A 213 -7.60 -15.58 0.18
C PRO A 213 -6.67 -16.55 -0.56
N PRO A 214 -5.40 -16.69 -0.09
CA PRO A 214 -4.39 -17.50 -0.77
C PRO A 214 -4.80 -18.97 -1.02
N GLU A 215 -5.52 -19.58 -0.10
CA GLU A 215 -6.02 -20.96 -0.19
C GLU A 215 -7.02 -21.17 -1.34
N HIS A 216 -7.64 -20.11 -1.83
CA HIS A 216 -8.57 -20.16 -2.94
C HIS A 216 -7.99 -19.66 -4.27
N ALA A 217 -6.76 -19.15 -4.27
CA ALA A 217 -6.16 -18.54 -5.45
C ALA A 217 -6.08 -19.49 -6.65
N ALA A 218 -5.80 -20.78 -6.41
CA ALA A 218 -5.68 -21.79 -7.48
C ALA A 218 -7.03 -22.17 -8.11
N THR A 219 -8.10 -22.21 -7.31
CA THR A 219 -9.43 -22.66 -7.75
C THR A 219 -10.31 -21.54 -8.30
N HIS A 220 -9.97 -20.28 -8.02
CA HIS A 220 -10.74 -19.10 -8.40
C HIS A 220 -9.86 -18.08 -9.16
N LEU A 221 -9.05 -18.58 -10.09
CA LEU A 221 -8.13 -17.76 -10.87
C LEU A 221 -8.86 -16.61 -11.58
N GLY A 222 -8.41 -15.38 -11.36
CA GLY A 222 -9.01 -14.17 -11.94
C GLY A 222 -10.18 -13.59 -11.17
N SER A 223 -10.71 -14.29 -10.15
CA SER A 223 -11.69 -13.72 -9.23
C SER A 223 -11.04 -12.70 -8.28
N CYS A 224 -11.79 -11.68 -7.88
CA CYS A 224 -11.40 -10.82 -6.75
C CYS A 224 -11.82 -11.40 -5.39
N GLY A 225 -12.51 -12.54 -5.35
CA GLY A 225 -12.89 -13.24 -4.13
C GLY A 225 -14.23 -12.81 -3.55
N TRP A 226 -14.27 -12.66 -2.23
CA TRP A 226 -15.47 -12.39 -1.44
C TRP A 226 -15.39 -11.04 -0.73
N PRO A 227 -16.55 -10.47 -0.32
CA PRO A 227 -16.57 -9.31 0.56
C PRO A 227 -15.70 -9.56 1.79
N ALA A 228 -14.84 -8.61 2.10
CA ALA A 228 -14.05 -8.66 3.33
C ALA A 228 -14.97 -8.53 4.58
N PRO A 229 -14.54 -8.96 5.77
CA PRO A 229 -15.36 -8.89 6.97
C PRO A 229 -15.93 -7.49 7.21
N GLY A 230 -17.24 -7.39 7.44
CA GLY A 230 -17.93 -6.12 7.65
C GLY A 230 -18.24 -5.32 6.39
N VAL A 231 -17.80 -5.76 5.20
CA VAL A 231 -18.09 -5.10 3.92
C VAL A 231 -19.37 -5.68 3.31
N GLN A 232 -20.29 -4.80 2.89
CA GLN A 232 -21.50 -5.17 2.20
C GLN A 232 -21.38 -4.82 0.72
N ILE A 233 -21.76 -5.76 -0.17
CA ILE A 233 -21.70 -5.59 -1.61
C ILE A 233 -23.07 -5.89 -2.19
N ARG A 234 -23.47 -5.07 -3.16
CA ARG A 234 -24.68 -5.29 -3.96
C ARG A 234 -24.31 -5.16 -5.43
N LEU A 235 -24.67 -6.18 -6.20
CA LEU A 235 -24.62 -6.12 -7.66
C LEU A 235 -25.95 -5.54 -8.17
N LEU A 236 -25.85 -4.56 -9.05
CA LEU A 236 -27.00 -3.95 -9.73
C LEU A 236 -26.93 -4.36 -11.19
N GLY A 237 -28.05 -4.85 -11.73
CA GLY A 237 -28.20 -5.18 -13.15
C GLY A 237 -28.59 -3.97 -13.98
#